data_ec521b2052a026aa1bf5ad72787ca92a
#
_entry.id   ec521b2052a026aa1bf5ad72787ca92a
#
_cell.length_a   1.000
_cell.length_b   1.000
_cell.length_c   1.000
_cell.angle_alpha   90.00
_cell.angle_beta   90.00
_cell.angle_gamma   90.00
#
_symmetry.space_group_name_H-M   'P 1'
#
loop_
_entity.id
_entity.type
_entity.pdbx_description
1 polymer ?
#
loop_
_entity_poly.entity_id
_entity_poly.type
_entity_poly.pdbx_seq_one_letter_code
_entity_poly.pdbx_strand_id
1 'polypeptide(L)'
;MPNVVFDASSIVGAALKEDSLPERALLLARRHETICLFVPVETEIREVLRRPKFQKNITDATRARILEILGAAASMFEPVEQVTDCRDKKDNIYLELAVAAKASTIVSSDDDLLVLDPWRGIRILKPGEYVKLWEGAD
;
A
#
# COMPACT_ATOMS: atom_id res chain seq x y z
N MET A 1 -13.04 8.47 8.50
CA MET A 1 -12.81 7.17 7.87
C MET A 1 -11.46 6.63 8.32
N PRO A 2 -11.33 5.32 8.51
CA PRO A 2 -10.04 4.73 8.85
C PRO A 2 -8.99 5.02 7.78
N ASN A 3 -7.74 5.05 8.19
CA ASN A 3 -6.61 5.28 7.29
C ASN A 3 -5.88 3.97 7.03
N VAL A 4 -5.47 3.77 5.78
CA VAL A 4 -4.77 2.57 5.34
C VAL A 4 -3.52 2.93 4.54
N VAL A 5 -2.48 2.12 4.69
CA VAL A 5 -1.22 2.26 3.95
C VAL A 5 -1.04 1.03 3.06
N PHE A 6 -0.70 1.24 1.79
CA PHE A 6 -0.32 0.17 0.86
C PHE A 6 1.17 0.28 0.59
N ASP A 7 1.89 -0.82 0.72
CA ASP A 7 3.30 -0.82 0.35
C ASP A 7 3.46 -1.05 -1.17
N ALA A 8 4.70 -0.87 -1.66
CA ALA A 8 4.97 -0.99 -3.09
C ALA A 8 4.66 -2.39 -3.62
N SER A 9 4.88 -3.45 -2.83
CA SER A 9 4.61 -4.82 -3.27
C SER A 9 3.13 -5.03 -3.60
N SER A 10 2.24 -4.47 -2.77
CA SER A 10 0.80 -4.58 -2.99
C SER A 10 0.35 -3.78 -4.21
N ILE A 11 0.95 -2.61 -4.43
CA ILE A 11 0.64 -1.78 -5.60
C ILE A 11 1.12 -2.45 -6.88
N VAL A 12 2.31 -3.03 -6.88
CA VAL A 12 2.83 -3.79 -8.02
C VAL A 12 1.90 -4.98 -8.32
N GLY A 13 1.48 -5.70 -7.28
CA GLY A 13 0.54 -6.81 -7.45
C GLY A 13 -0.76 -6.37 -8.12
N ALA A 14 -1.29 -5.21 -7.74
CA ALA A 14 -2.49 -4.66 -8.35
C ALA A 14 -2.27 -4.32 -9.84
N ALA A 15 -1.08 -3.85 -10.19
CA ALA A 15 -0.75 -3.47 -11.56
C ALA A 15 -0.46 -4.68 -12.46
N LEU A 16 0.05 -5.78 -11.89
CA LEU A 16 0.45 -6.95 -12.67
C LEU A 16 -0.71 -7.78 -13.18
N LYS A 17 -1.85 -7.78 -12.49
CA LYS A 17 -2.97 -8.64 -12.88
C LYS A 17 -4.30 -7.99 -12.49
N GLU A 18 -5.19 -7.87 -13.47
CA GLU A 18 -6.56 -7.42 -13.25
C GLU A 18 -7.33 -8.44 -12.41
N ASP A 19 -8.26 -7.96 -11.60
CA ASP A 19 -9.09 -8.76 -10.69
C ASP A 19 -8.31 -9.58 -9.68
N SER A 20 -7.03 -9.25 -9.49
CA SER A 20 -6.21 -9.88 -8.47
C SER A 20 -6.63 -9.41 -7.08
N LEU A 21 -6.24 -10.16 -6.05
CA LEU A 21 -6.50 -9.75 -4.67
C LEU A 21 -5.90 -8.38 -4.33
N PRO A 22 -4.66 -8.07 -4.76
CA PRO A 22 -4.12 -6.72 -4.52
C PRO A 22 -4.94 -5.62 -5.19
N GLU A 23 -5.42 -5.83 -6.41
CA GLU A 23 -6.27 -4.83 -7.06
C GLU A 23 -7.60 -4.66 -6.33
N ARG A 24 -8.22 -5.76 -5.96
CA ARG A 24 -9.49 -5.72 -5.21
C ARG A 24 -9.30 -5.01 -3.87
N ALA A 25 -8.19 -5.28 -3.19
CA ALA A 25 -7.88 -4.60 -1.93
C ALA A 25 -7.76 -3.09 -2.13
N LEU A 26 -7.07 -2.65 -3.19
CA LEU A 26 -6.88 -1.24 -3.48
C LEU A 26 -8.22 -0.55 -3.77
N LEU A 27 -9.09 -1.19 -4.56
CA LEU A 27 -10.40 -0.63 -4.89
C LEU A 27 -11.32 -0.56 -3.67
N LEU A 28 -11.28 -1.58 -2.80
CA LEU A 28 -12.05 -1.56 -1.55
C LEU A 28 -11.55 -0.47 -0.61
N ALA A 29 -10.23 -0.30 -0.51
CA ALA A 29 -9.64 0.76 0.30
C ALA A 29 -10.08 2.14 -0.19
N ARG A 30 -10.06 2.36 -1.51
CA ARG A 30 -10.53 3.62 -2.09
C ARG A 30 -11.98 3.90 -1.71
N ARG A 31 -12.80 2.87 -1.66
CA ARG A 31 -14.24 2.99 -1.36
C ARG A 31 -14.53 3.22 0.12
N HIS A 32 -13.84 2.51 1.00
CA HIS A 32 -14.18 2.43 2.42
C HIS A 32 -13.24 3.15 3.36
N GLU A 33 -12.04 3.50 2.92
CA GLU A 33 -11.00 4.07 3.78
C GLU A 33 -10.30 5.23 3.09
N THR A 34 -9.40 5.89 3.82
CA THR A 34 -8.50 6.89 3.25
C THR A 34 -7.15 6.24 3.00
N ILE A 35 -6.71 6.22 1.75
CA ILE A 35 -5.38 5.74 1.40
C ILE A 35 -4.39 6.85 1.73
N CYS A 36 -3.34 6.52 2.47
CA CYS A 36 -2.38 7.49 2.96
C CYS A 36 -1.07 7.40 2.20
N LEU A 37 -0.49 8.56 1.90
CA LEU A 37 0.80 8.68 1.23
C LEU A 37 1.66 9.74 1.92
N PHE A 38 2.96 9.66 1.72
CA PHE A 38 3.85 10.78 1.90
C PHE A 38 4.95 10.67 0.82
N VAL A 39 5.71 11.75 0.63
CA VAL A 39 6.59 11.87 -0.54
C VAL A 39 7.51 10.66 -0.75
N PRO A 40 8.23 10.14 0.27
CA PRO A 40 9.11 8.98 0.06
C PRO A 40 8.36 7.73 -0.43
N VAL A 41 7.14 7.49 0.07
CA VAL A 41 6.33 6.33 -0.35
C VAL A 41 5.86 6.53 -1.79
N GLU A 42 5.35 7.71 -2.13
CA GLU A 42 4.92 7.99 -3.51
C GLU A 42 6.07 7.83 -4.49
N THR A 43 7.25 8.34 -4.13
CA THR A 43 8.45 8.22 -4.97
C THR A 43 8.81 6.76 -5.20
N GLU A 44 8.82 5.94 -4.14
CA GLU A 44 9.14 4.52 -4.27
C GLU A 44 8.14 3.79 -5.14
N ILE A 45 6.84 4.04 -4.96
CA ILE A 45 5.81 3.39 -5.77
C ILE A 45 6.02 3.72 -7.25
N ARG A 46 6.26 4.99 -7.59
CA ARG A 46 6.51 5.39 -8.97
C ARG A 46 7.74 4.71 -9.56
N GLU A 47 8.83 4.65 -8.78
CA GLU A 47 10.06 3.99 -9.23
C GLU A 47 9.87 2.50 -9.46
N VAL A 48 9.24 1.81 -8.53
CA VAL A 48 9.03 0.36 -8.62
C VAL A 48 8.17 0.01 -9.82
N LEU A 49 7.11 0.77 -10.08
CA LEU A 49 6.23 0.53 -11.22
C LEU A 49 6.93 0.73 -12.58
N ARG A 50 8.04 1.46 -12.60
CA ARG A 50 8.82 1.72 -13.82
C ARG A 50 10.01 0.79 -14.01
N ARG A 51 10.24 -0.15 -13.10
CA ARG A 51 11.40 -1.05 -13.22
C ARG A 51 11.35 -1.86 -14.50
N PRO A 52 12.50 -2.05 -15.18
CA PRO A 52 12.54 -2.78 -16.46
C PRO A 52 11.90 -4.17 -16.39
N LYS A 53 12.03 -4.86 -15.27
CA LYS A 53 11.45 -6.20 -15.11
C LYS A 53 9.94 -6.24 -15.22
N PHE A 54 9.26 -5.09 -15.06
CA PHE A 54 7.80 -5.01 -15.16
C PHE A 54 7.31 -4.45 -16.50
N GLN A 55 8.21 -4.00 -17.36
CA GLN A 55 7.82 -3.33 -18.63
C GLN A 55 6.92 -4.20 -19.53
N LYS A 56 7.12 -5.51 -19.53
CA LYS A 56 6.32 -6.42 -20.34
C LYS A 56 4.94 -6.69 -19.76
N ASN A 57 4.81 -6.57 -18.45
CA ASN A 57 3.61 -7.02 -17.73
C ASN A 57 2.74 -5.87 -17.23
N ILE A 58 3.30 -4.67 -17.16
CA ILE A 58 2.57 -3.47 -16.74
C ILE A 58 2.60 -2.48 -17.90
N THR A 59 1.43 -2.25 -18.51
CA THR A 59 1.32 -1.28 -19.59
C THR A 59 1.35 0.15 -19.05
N ASP A 60 1.64 1.10 -19.93
CA ASP A 60 1.59 2.52 -19.56
C ASP A 60 0.18 2.92 -19.09
N ALA A 61 -0.85 2.38 -19.73
CA ALA A 61 -2.23 2.63 -19.35
C ALA A 61 -2.56 2.12 -17.95
N THR A 62 -2.12 0.91 -17.62
CA THR A 62 -2.33 0.32 -16.29
C THR A 62 -1.59 1.12 -15.23
N ARG A 63 -0.34 1.50 -15.50
CA ARG A 63 0.44 2.32 -14.57
C ARG A 63 -0.24 3.65 -14.31
N ALA A 64 -0.70 4.32 -15.38
CA ALA A 64 -1.40 5.59 -15.25
C ALA A 64 -2.67 5.45 -14.44
N ARG A 65 -3.43 4.36 -14.64
CA ARG A 65 -4.66 4.10 -13.89
C ARG A 65 -4.39 3.91 -12.40
N ILE A 66 -3.38 3.13 -12.06
CA ILE A 66 -3.02 2.89 -10.64
C ILE A 66 -2.59 4.21 -9.99
N LEU A 67 -1.75 5.00 -10.65
CA LEU A 67 -1.29 6.27 -10.11
C LEU A 67 -2.43 7.28 -9.99
N GLU A 68 -3.41 7.24 -10.90
CA GLU A 68 -4.60 8.08 -10.81
C GLU A 68 -5.46 7.71 -9.61
N ILE A 69 -5.66 6.41 -9.36
CA ILE A 69 -6.40 5.95 -8.18
C ILE A 69 -5.74 6.46 -6.91
N LEU A 70 -4.42 6.32 -6.81
CA LEU A 70 -3.68 6.79 -5.65
C LEU A 70 -3.76 8.31 -5.51
N GLY A 71 -3.59 9.03 -6.60
CA GLY A 71 -3.63 10.50 -6.57
C GLY A 71 -4.98 11.07 -6.19
N ALA A 72 -6.06 10.44 -6.67
CA ALA A 72 -7.43 10.92 -6.42
C ALA A 72 -7.93 10.55 -5.02
N ALA A 73 -7.51 9.40 -4.49
CA ALA A 73 -8.04 8.85 -3.24
C ALA A 73 -7.11 9.08 -2.05
N ALA A 74 -5.87 9.47 -2.29
CA ALA A 74 -4.86 9.54 -1.24
C ALA A 74 -4.86 10.87 -0.52
N SER A 75 -4.57 10.80 0.79
CA SER A 75 -4.24 11.98 1.59
C SER A 75 -2.75 11.96 1.88
N MET A 76 -2.12 13.13 1.77
CA MET A 76 -0.69 13.29 2.00
C MET A 76 -0.44 13.60 3.47
N PHE A 77 0.59 12.97 4.03
CA PHE A 77 0.98 13.15 5.42
C PHE A 77 2.46 13.54 5.49
N GLU A 78 2.87 14.03 6.66
CA GLU A 78 4.27 14.31 6.95
C GLU A 78 4.78 13.28 7.96
N PRO A 79 6.00 12.78 7.80
CA PRO A 79 6.57 11.85 8.78
C PRO A 79 6.74 12.55 10.14
N VAL A 80 6.40 11.84 11.22
CA VAL A 80 6.52 12.39 12.59
C VAL A 80 7.67 11.76 13.36
N GLU A 81 8.15 10.59 12.95
CA GLU A 81 9.29 9.94 13.60
C GLU A 81 10.02 9.04 12.62
N GLN A 82 11.25 8.71 12.95
CA GLN A 82 12.07 7.75 12.21
C GLN A 82 11.89 6.37 12.85
N VAL A 83 11.61 5.34 12.03
CA VAL A 83 11.39 3.98 12.49
C VAL A 83 12.47 3.07 11.93
N THR A 84 12.95 2.14 12.74
CA THR A 84 14.02 1.22 12.35
C THR A 84 13.66 -0.26 12.58
N ASP A 85 12.39 -0.56 12.79
CA ASP A 85 11.95 -1.89 13.22
C ASP A 85 11.90 -2.93 12.12
N CYS A 86 11.85 -2.53 10.85
CA CYS A 86 11.77 -3.47 9.74
C CYS A 86 13.15 -4.00 9.36
N ARG A 87 13.24 -5.33 9.11
CA ARG A 87 14.49 -5.97 8.68
C ARG A 87 15.04 -5.36 7.41
N ASP A 88 14.17 -5.08 6.44
CA ASP A 88 14.54 -4.36 5.23
C ASP A 88 14.41 -2.86 5.53
N LYS A 89 15.53 -2.19 5.64
CA LYS A 89 15.56 -0.77 6.07
C LYS A 89 14.73 0.15 5.19
N LYS A 90 14.66 -0.13 3.90
CA LYS A 90 13.90 0.72 2.96
C LYS A 90 12.39 0.65 3.21
N ASP A 91 11.89 -0.40 3.87
CA ASP A 91 10.46 -0.57 4.13
C ASP A 91 9.99 0.14 5.40
N ASN A 92 10.92 0.68 6.19
CA ASN A 92 10.54 1.46 7.37
C ASN A 92 9.69 2.69 7.02
N ILE A 93 9.77 3.19 5.79
CA ILE A 93 8.94 4.32 5.37
C ILE A 93 7.44 4.02 5.47
N TYR A 94 7.04 2.75 5.28
CA TYR A 94 5.63 2.36 5.41
C TYR A 94 5.17 2.38 6.87
N LEU A 95 6.04 1.98 7.78
CA LEU A 95 5.78 2.07 9.21
C LEU A 95 5.70 3.53 9.66
N GLU A 96 6.61 4.35 9.18
CA GLU A 96 6.64 5.79 9.47
C GLU A 96 5.36 6.47 9.00
N LEU A 97 4.91 6.14 7.79
CA LEU A 97 3.66 6.68 7.26
C LEU A 97 2.47 6.23 8.10
N ALA A 98 2.42 4.95 8.47
CA ALA A 98 1.32 4.43 9.27
C ALA A 98 1.21 5.14 10.62
N VAL A 99 2.35 5.45 11.25
CA VAL A 99 2.36 6.23 12.50
C VAL A 99 1.86 7.64 12.27
N ALA A 100 2.40 8.33 11.25
CA ALA A 100 2.01 9.71 10.94
C ALA A 100 0.53 9.83 10.63
N ALA A 101 -0.03 8.88 9.89
CA ALA A 101 -1.41 8.87 9.47
C ALA A 101 -2.36 8.26 10.50
N LYS A 102 -1.82 7.70 11.59
CA LYS A 102 -2.60 6.92 12.56
C LYS A 102 -3.42 5.84 11.85
N ALA A 103 -2.77 5.13 10.95
CA ALA A 103 -3.42 4.11 10.15
C ALA A 103 -3.84 2.92 11.01
N SER A 104 -4.96 2.30 10.64
CA SER A 104 -5.41 1.07 11.27
C SER A 104 -4.74 -0.16 10.67
N THR A 105 -4.31 -0.06 9.41
CA THR A 105 -3.84 -1.20 8.65
C THR A 105 -2.78 -0.81 7.63
N ILE A 106 -1.81 -1.71 7.45
CA ILE A 106 -0.87 -1.70 6.31
C ILE A 106 -1.18 -2.93 5.48
N VAL A 107 -1.35 -2.78 4.18
CA VAL A 107 -1.54 -3.89 3.25
C VAL A 107 -0.21 -4.16 2.56
N SER A 108 0.28 -5.39 2.67
CA SER A 108 1.59 -5.77 2.13
C SER A 108 1.62 -7.24 1.72
N SER A 109 2.47 -7.56 0.75
CA SER A 109 2.82 -8.93 0.41
C SER A 109 4.26 -9.26 0.77
N ASP A 110 4.95 -8.32 1.43
CA ASP A 110 6.36 -8.45 1.80
C ASP A 110 6.49 -9.08 3.19
N ASP A 111 7.19 -10.21 3.28
CA ASP A 111 7.38 -10.93 4.55
C ASP A 111 8.09 -10.08 5.60
N ASP A 112 8.97 -9.16 5.19
CA ASP A 112 9.68 -8.32 6.14
C ASP A 112 8.76 -7.36 6.90
N LEU A 113 7.64 -6.97 6.30
CA LEU A 113 6.60 -6.21 6.98
C LEU A 113 5.60 -7.14 7.69
N LEU A 114 5.16 -8.19 7.01
CA LEU A 114 4.13 -9.10 7.55
C LEU A 114 4.56 -9.74 8.88
N VAL A 115 5.85 -10.00 9.06
CA VAL A 115 6.36 -10.60 10.29
C VAL A 115 6.15 -9.71 11.51
N LEU A 116 5.96 -8.41 11.32
CA LEU A 116 5.75 -7.45 12.40
C LEU A 116 4.30 -7.38 12.89
N ASP A 117 3.35 -8.02 12.19
CA ASP A 117 1.92 -7.94 12.51
C ASP A 117 1.58 -8.57 13.87
N PRO A 118 0.86 -7.89 14.78
CA PRO A 118 0.56 -6.47 14.75
C PRO A 118 1.75 -5.62 15.22
N TRP A 119 1.84 -4.42 14.69
CA TRP A 119 2.93 -3.51 15.05
C TRP A 119 2.33 -2.23 15.62
N ARG A 120 2.61 -1.95 16.89
CA ARG A 120 2.03 -0.80 17.61
C ARG A 120 0.51 -0.71 17.48
N GLY A 121 -0.17 -1.88 17.47
CA GLY A 121 -1.61 -1.95 17.30
C GLY A 121 -2.09 -1.81 15.87
N ILE A 122 -1.19 -1.61 14.92
CA ILE A 122 -1.52 -1.53 13.49
C ILE A 122 -1.44 -2.94 12.93
N ARG A 123 -2.51 -3.38 12.24
CA ARG A 123 -2.48 -4.67 11.57
C ARG A 123 -1.71 -4.57 10.26
N ILE A 124 -0.95 -5.60 9.96
CA ILE A 124 -0.24 -5.70 8.68
C ILE A 124 -0.79 -6.94 8.01
N LEU A 125 -1.57 -6.73 6.94
CA LEU A 125 -2.37 -7.76 6.30
C LEU A 125 -1.96 -7.99 4.86
N LYS A 126 -2.03 -9.25 4.43
CA LYS A 126 -1.94 -9.57 3.01
C LYS A 126 -3.18 -9.02 2.28
N PRO A 127 -3.06 -8.73 0.97
CA PRO A 127 -4.21 -8.24 0.20
C PRO A 127 -5.46 -9.11 0.36
N GLY A 128 -5.32 -10.43 0.33
CA GLY A 128 -6.47 -11.34 0.49
C GLY A 128 -7.12 -11.24 1.86
N GLU A 129 -6.32 -11.06 2.91
CA GLU A 129 -6.84 -10.88 4.26
C GLU A 129 -7.58 -9.56 4.38
N TYR A 130 -7.06 -8.52 3.76
CA TYR A 130 -7.72 -7.21 3.73
C TYR A 130 -9.05 -7.26 3.00
N VAL A 131 -9.09 -7.94 1.85
CA VAL A 131 -10.34 -8.13 1.10
C VAL A 131 -11.42 -8.78 1.96
N LYS A 132 -11.03 -9.76 2.76
CA LYS A 132 -11.99 -10.46 3.65
C LYS A 132 -12.63 -9.54 4.68
N LEU A 133 -11.94 -8.49 5.12
CA LEU A 133 -12.52 -7.53 6.06
C LEU A 133 -13.76 -6.83 5.47
N TRP A 134 -13.82 -6.71 4.16
CA TRP A 134 -14.89 -5.98 3.46
C TRP A 134 -15.86 -6.89 2.73
N GLU A 135 -15.68 -8.22 2.79
CA GLU A 135 -16.64 -9.15 2.22
C GLU A 135 -18.01 -9.00 2.89
N GLY A 136 -19.05 -8.82 2.05
CA GLY A 136 -20.39 -8.58 2.54
C GLY A 136 -20.71 -7.12 2.86
N ALA A 137 -19.70 -6.24 2.85
CA ALA A 137 -19.91 -4.83 3.10
C ALA A 137 -20.31 -4.05 1.84
N ASP A 138 -20.07 -4.64 0.66
CA ASP A 138 -20.39 -4.02 -0.62
C ASP A 138 -21.74 -4.49 -1.19
#